data_bc5ec973009fad4b77ac8bd953b35080
#
_entry.id   bc5ec973009fad4b77ac8bd953b35080
#
_cell.length_a   1.000
_cell.length_b   1.000
_cell.length_c   1.000
_cell.angle_alpha   90.00
_cell.angle_beta   90.00
_cell.angle_gamma   90.00
#
_symmetry.space_group_name_H-M   'P 1'
#
loop_
_entity.id
_entity.type
_entity.pdbx_description
1 polymer ?
#
loop_
_entity_poly.entity_id
_entity_poly.type
_entity_poly.pdbx_seq_one_letter_code
_entity_poly.pdbx_strand_id
1 'polypeptide(L)'
;SVNEYRDVIENLVKDEKVKGIVIASAKEAFIAGADLTSNDTFNFDKVVEDKVAAAQSIYDGVMNLNKLFRGMETSGKPFVAAINGHALGGGLEICLACHYRVAIDNDRIQIGQPEAKIGLIPGAGGTQRVPRLAGVTQDVMSFLLAGNPITPKKALSMGLINEVVEKKNLISAAKKYILDGGKAIQPWDEKGFRLPSGAPYTPKGMMIWGVASSSLRKMSYGNYPAQNAILSALYEGVQVPIDAGLRIEARQMTKVLMDPVSQNMVRSLFV
;
A
#
# COMPACT_ATOMS: atom_id res chain seq x y z
N SER A 1 13.61 -8.53 9.66
CA SER A 1 12.30 -8.36 10.34
C SER A 1 11.84 -6.91 10.26
N VAL A 2 10.58 -6.62 10.58
CA VAL A 2 10.05 -5.23 10.61
C VAL A 2 10.81 -4.37 11.63
N ASN A 3 11.24 -4.96 12.74
CA ASN A 3 12.00 -4.25 13.77
C ASN A 3 13.41 -3.84 13.25
N GLU A 4 14.14 -4.73 12.62
CA GLU A 4 15.43 -4.39 12.00
C GLU A 4 15.29 -3.27 10.96
N TYR A 5 14.23 -3.36 10.14
CA TYR A 5 13.94 -2.31 9.15
C TYR A 5 13.69 -0.96 9.84
N ARG A 6 12.92 -0.95 10.93
CA ARG A 6 12.66 0.25 11.75
C ARG A 6 13.95 0.84 12.30
N ASP A 7 14.78 0.01 12.94
CA ASP A 7 16.05 0.45 13.56
C ASP A 7 17.00 1.08 12.53
N VAL A 8 17.10 0.46 11.34
CA VAL A 8 17.90 1.00 10.24
C VAL A 8 17.36 2.34 9.76
N ILE A 9 16.04 2.45 9.53
CA ILE A 9 15.42 3.71 9.07
C ILE A 9 15.63 4.82 10.10
N GLU A 10 15.38 4.55 11.38
CA GLU A 10 15.54 5.55 12.45
C GLU A 10 16.98 6.05 12.56
N ASN A 11 17.96 5.15 12.44
CA ASN A 11 19.37 5.51 12.46
C ASN A 11 19.76 6.39 11.25
N LEU A 12 19.30 6.02 10.04
CA LEU A 12 19.58 6.79 8.82
C LEU A 12 18.89 8.17 8.85
N VAL A 13 17.69 8.25 9.42
CA VAL A 13 16.99 9.54 9.55
C VAL A 13 17.71 10.47 10.53
N LYS A 14 18.27 9.95 11.63
CA LYS A 14 19.01 10.74 12.64
C LYS A 14 20.40 11.19 12.18
N ASP A 15 21.03 10.49 11.23
CA ASP A 15 22.38 10.82 10.76
C ASP A 15 22.36 12.04 9.83
N GLU A 16 22.87 13.17 10.26
CA GLU A 16 22.93 14.43 9.50
C GLU A 16 23.73 14.33 8.19
N LYS A 17 24.63 13.35 8.06
CA LYS A 17 25.40 13.11 6.84
C LYS A 17 24.57 12.46 5.74
N VAL A 18 23.48 11.77 6.11
CA VAL A 18 22.57 11.11 5.17
C VAL A 18 21.64 12.15 4.55
N LYS A 19 21.76 12.36 3.25
CA LYS A 19 20.96 13.34 2.49
C LYS A 19 19.63 12.77 1.97
N GLY A 20 19.51 11.45 1.92
CA GLY A 20 18.31 10.73 1.48
C GLY A 20 18.58 9.23 1.47
N ILE A 21 17.54 8.45 1.35
CA ILE A 21 17.58 7.00 1.48
C ILE A 21 17.04 6.35 0.20
N VAL A 22 17.80 5.39 -0.36
CA VAL A 22 17.36 4.54 -1.46
C VAL A 22 17.05 3.15 -0.90
N ILE A 23 15.81 2.71 -1.09
CA ILE A 23 15.37 1.35 -0.76
C ILE A 23 15.50 0.50 -2.01
N ALA A 24 16.35 -0.52 -1.96
CA ALA A 24 16.63 -1.43 -3.06
C ALA A 24 16.72 -2.88 -2.54
N SER A 25 16.51 -3.84 -3.42
CA SER A 25 16.67 -5.27 -3.09
C SER A 25 17.89 -5.85 -3.80
N ALA A 26 18.66 -6.66 -3.06
CA ALA A 26 19.73 -7.47 -3.64
C ALA A 26 19.22 -8.75 -4.32
N LYS A 27 17.93 -9.08 -4.18
CA LYS A 27 17.28 -10.25 -4.79
C LYS A 27 16.73 -9.89 -6.16
N GLU A 28 16.29 -10.91 -6.93
CA GLU A 28 15.61 -10.69 -8.21
C GLU A 28 14.24 -10.02 -8.04
N ALA A 29 13.48 -10.40 -7.02
CA ALA A 29 12.27 -9.67 -6.64
C ALA A 29 12.64 -8.47 -5.74
N PHE A 30 11.87 -7.39 -5.86
CA PHE A 30 11.98 -6.28 -4.90
C PHE A 30 11.47 -6.75 -3.54
N ILE A 31 10.18 -6.84 -3.35
CA ILE A 31 9.51 -7.47 -2.20
C ILE A 31 8.17 -8.04 -2.71
N ALA A 32 7.98 -9.34 -2.58
CA ALA A 32 6.81 -10.04 -3.13
C ALA A 32 5.65 -10.20 -2.13
N GLY A 33 5.60 -9.42 -1.06
CA GLY A 33 4.56 -9.45 -0.03
C GLY A 33 5.09 -9.85 1.34
N ALA A 34 4.18 -9.95 2.32
CA ALA A 34 4.47 -10.45 3.65
C ALA A 34 4.50 -11.98 3.67
N ASP A 35 5.29 -12.55 4.57
CA ASP A 35 5.25 -13.98 4.84
C ASP A 35 4.01 -14.31 5.68
N LEU A 36 3.02 -14.89 5.04
CA LEU A 36 1.75 -15.28 5.67
C LEU A 36 1.84 -16.67 6.34
N THR A 37 2.94 -17.39 6.14
CA THR A 37 3.15 -18.73 6.73
C THR A 37 3.73 -18.65 8.13
N SER A 38 4.26 -17.47 8.54
CA SER A 38 4.81 -17.30 9.87
C SER A 38 3.69 -17.21 10.93
N ASN A 39 3.73 -18.10 11.92
CA ASN A 39 2.77 -18.14 13.04
C ASN A 39 2.70 -16.81 13.83
N ASP A 40 3.70 -15.94 13.70
CA ASP A 40 3.75 -14.63 14.37
C ASP A 40 2.90 -13.59 13.69
N THR A 41 2.59 -13.73 12.39
CA THR A 41 1.88 -12.73 11.61
C THR A 41 0.36 -12.94 11.64
N PHE A 42 -0.11 -14.21 11.61
CA PHE A 42 -1.53 -14.55 11.53
C PHE A 42 -1.84 -15.78 12.39
N ASN A 43 -1.86 -15.63 13.72
CA ASN A 43 -2.29 -16.71 14.61
C ASN A 43 -3.81 -16.71 14.78
N PHE A 44 -4.50 -17.36 13.85
CA PHE A 44 -5.96 -17.45 13.86
C PHE A 44 -6.52 -18.25 15.06
N ASP A 45 -5.72 -19.11 15.70
CA ASP A 45 -6.19 -19.90 16.83
C ASP A 45 -6.39 -19.04 18.09
N LYS A 46 -5.56 -17.99 18.27
CA LYS A 46 -5.74 -17.02 19.36
C LYS A 46 -7.00 -16.15 19.20
N VAL A 47 -7.54 -16.02 17.98
CA VAL A 47 -8.78 -15.26 17.72
C VAL A 47 -10.00 -15.93 18.36
N VAL A 48 -9.94 -17.25 18.61
CA VAL A 48 -11.07 -18.01 19.17
C VAL A 48 -11.20 -17.80 20.67
N GLU A 49 -10.11 -17.58 21.40
CA GLU A 49 -10.09 -17.50 22.86
C GLU A 49 -10.57 -16.15 23.40
N ASP A 50 -10.05 -15.04 22.84
CA ASP A 50 -10.47 -13.66 23.19
C ASP A 50 -10.51 -12.78 21.94
N LYS A 51 -11.71 -12.59 21.41
CA LYS A 51 -11.92 -11.80 20.19
C LYS A 51 -11.55 -10.32 20.35
N VAL A 52 -11.74 -9.75 21.53
CA VAL A 52 -11.45 -8.33 21.76
C VAL A 52 -9.94 -8.11 21.81
N ALA A 53 -9.23 -8.92 22.60
CA ALA A 53 -7.77 -8.85 22.67
C ALA A 53 -7.12 -9.15 21.32
N ALA A 54 -7.63 -10.14 20.57
CA ALA A 54 -7.15 -10.45 19.23
C ALA A 54 -7.36 -9.29 18.25
N ALA A 55 -8.55 -8.69 18.25
CA ALA A 55 -8.85 -7.53 17.39
C ALA A 55 -7.93 -6.34 17.72
N GLN A 56 -7.70 -6.07 19.01
CA GLN A 56 -6.80 -4.99 19.43
C GLN A 56 -5.36 -5.28 18.99
N SER A 57 -4.87 -6.50 19.18
CA SER A 57 -3.52 -6.91 18.77
C SER A 57 -3.32 -6.76 17.26
N ILE A 58 -4.28 -7.19 16.45
CA ILE A 58 -4.25 -7.03 15.00
C ILE A 58 -4.20 -5.55 14.62
N TYR A 59 -5.10 -4.75 15.18
CA TYR A 59 -5.15 -3.31 14.92
C TYR A 59 -3.83 -2.61 15.26
N ASP A 60 -3.27 -2.90 16.42
CA ASP A 60 -2.01 -2.31 16.87
C ASP A 60 -0.84 -2.74 15.98
N GLY A 61 -0.79 -4.00 15.56
CA GLY A 61 0.20 -4.50 14.62
C GLY A 61 0.17 -3.77 13.27
N VAL A 62 -1.02 -3.62 12.68
CA VAL A 62 -1.26 -2.86 11.45
C VAL A 62 -0.86 -1.40 11.63
N MET A 63 -1.27 -0.77 12.72
CA MET A 63 -0.95 0.63 13.00
C MET A 63 0.54 0.85 13.26
N ASN A 64 1.25 -0.10 13.86
CA ASN A 64 2.70 -0.01 14.06
C ASN A 64 3.47 0.02 12.72
N LEU A 65 3.04 -0.76 11.73
CA LEU A 65 3.62 -0.71 10.39
C LEU A 65 3.27 0.60 9.68
N ASN A 66 2.03 1.04 9.79
CA ASN A 66 1.61 2.34 9.24
C ASN A 66 2.35 3.52 9.85
N LYS A 67 2.63 3.50 11.16
CA LYS A 67 3.45 4.52 11.84
C LYS A 67 4.88 4.54 11.31
N LEU A 68 5.48 3.37 11.07
CA LEU A 68 6.80 3.27 10.47
C LEU A 68 6.84 3.94 9.09
N PHE A 69 5.88 3.64 8.23
CA PHE A 69 5.80 4.24 6.90
C PHE A 69 5.51 5.75 6.95
N ARG A 70 4.64 6.19 7.87
CA ARG A 70 4.45 7.63 8.10
C ARG A 70 5.73 8.31 8.60
N GLY A 71 6.50 7.64 9.43
CA GLY A 71 7.82 8.11 9.87
C GLY A 71 8.78 8.35 8.70
N MET A 72 8.77 7.48 7.68
CA MET A 72 9.54 7.69 6.44
C MET A 72 9.06 8.95 5.69
N GLU A 73 7.74 9.06 5.49
CA GLU A 73 7.10 10.15 4.75
C GLU A 73 7.33 11.53 5.37
N THR A 74 7.43 11.60 6.70
CA THR A 74 7.52 12.87 7.46
C THR A 74 8.90 13.11 8.06
N SER A 75 9.89 12.31 7.71
CA SER A 75 11.26 12.38 8.27
C SER A 75 12.04 13.63 7.87
N GLY A 76 11.60 14.36 6.85
CA GLY A 76 12.34 15.47 6.27
C GLY A 76 13.48 15.05 5.34
N LYS A 77 13.69 13.73 5.13
CA LYS A 77 14.65 13.20 4.16
C LYS A 77 13.95 12.51 3.00
N PRO A 78 14.38 12.67 1.75
CA PRO A 78 13.80 11.98 0.62
C PRO A 78 14.08 10.48 0.69
N PHE A 79 13.04 9.67 0.58
CA PHE A 79 13.07 8.23 0.38
C PHE A 79 12.75 7.90 -1.07
N VAL A 80 13.53 7.02 -1.68
CA VAL A 80 13.34 6.58 -3.06
C VAL A 80 13.29 5.05 -3.11
N ALA A 81 12.24 4.50 -3.72
CA ALA A 81 12.16 3.07 -4.02
C ALA A 81 12.80 2.79 -5.37
N ALA A 82 13.82 1.93 -5.39
CA ALA A 82 14.49 1.44 -6.59
C ALA A 82 13.98 0.01 -6.90
N ILE A 83 12.90 -0.09 -7.67
CA ILE A 83 12.13 -1.31 -7.88
C ILE A 83 12.79 -2.14 -8.99
N ASN A 84 13.57 -3.14 -8.61
CA ASN A 84 14.32 -4.02 -9.51
C ASN A 84 13.58 -5.31 -9.90
N GLY A 85 12.41 -5.56 -9.33
CA GLY A 85 11.65 -6.79 -9.51
C GLY A 85 10.21 -6.65 -9.02
N HIS A 86 9.53 -7.77 -8.81
CA HIS A 86 8.15 -7.77 -8.31
C HIS A 86 8.02 -6.97 -7.01
N ALA A 87 7.04 -6.05 -6.98
CA ALA A 87 6.65 -5.27 -5.80
C ALA A 87 5.15 -5.50 -5.54
N LEU A 88 4.85 -6.43 -4.64
CA LEU A 88 3.49 -6.89 -4.39
C LEU A 88 3.11 -6.71 -2.92
N GLY A 89 1.84 -6.38 -2.66
CA GLY A 89 1.32 -6.24 -1.32
C GLY A 89 2.12 -5.24 -0.49
N GLY A 90 2.51 -5.64 0.72
CA GLY A 90 3.37 -4.84 1.59
C GLY A 90 4.64 -4.32 0.91
N GLY A 91 5.17 -5.03 -0.08
CA GLY A 91 6.30 -4.58 -0.88
C GLY A 91 5.99 -3.35 -1.73
N LEU A 92 4.79 -3.27 -2.30
CA LEU A 92 4.35 -2.05 -2.97
C LEU A 92 4.02 -0.95 -1.94
N GLU A 93 3.47 -1.29 -0.79
CA GLU A 93 3.13 -0.30 0.24
C GLU A 93 4.37 0.43 0.79
N ILE A 94 5.51 -0.27 0.93
CA ILE A 94 6.81 0.37 1.21
C ILE A 94 7.18 1.35 0.09
N CYS A 95 7.01 0.96 -1.19
CA CYS A 95 7.29 1.85 -2.31
C CYS A 95 6.39 3.09 -2.29
N LEU A 96 5.10 2.92 -2.01
CA LEU A 96 4.13 4.02 -1.95
C LEU A 96 4.41 5.01 -0.81
N ALA A 97 5.06 4.55 0.27
CA ALA A 97 5.53 5.39 1.36
C ALA A 97 6.83 6.15 1.02
N CYS A 98 7.53 5.79 -0.05
CA CYS A 98 8.66 6.56 -0.56
C CYS A 98 8.19 7.81 -1.31
N HIS A 99 8.97 8.88 -1.28
CA HIS A 99 8.69 10.13 -1.98
C HIS A 99 8.81 9.99 -3.51
N TYR A 100 9.72 9.11 -3.95
CA TYR A 100 9.94 8.82 -5.36
C TYR A 100 10.09 7.32 -5.62
N ARG A 101 9.63 6.85 -6.77
CA ARG A 101 9.60 5.43 -7.15
C ARG A 101 10.13 5.30 -8.56
N VAL A 102 11.26 4.58 -8.71
CA VAL A 102 11.85 4.23 -9.99
C VAL A 102 11.76 2.73 -10.18
N ALA A 103 11.30 2.27 -11.33
CA ALA A 103 11.24 0.85 -11.66
C ALA A 103 12.05 0.54 -12.92
N ILE A 104 12.50 -0.71 -13.07
CA ILE A 104 13.15 -1.13 -14.30
C ILE A 104 12.11 -1.38 -15.39
N ASP A 105 12.48 -1.08 -16.65
CA ASP A 105 11.69 -1.37 -17.83
C ASP A 105 11.72 -2.88 -18.14
N ASN A 106 10.77 -3.60 -17.57
CA ASN A 106 10.60 -5.01 -17.78
C ASN A 106 9.14 -5.41 -17.57
N ASP A 107 8.44 -5.76 -18.64
CA ASP A 107 7.01 -6.11 -18.60
C ASP A 107 6.70 -7.43 -17.85
N ARG A 108 7.72 -8.22 -17.47
CA ARG A 108 7.55 -9.39 -16.61
C ARG A 108 7.42 -9.03 -15.13
N ILE A 109 7.80 -7.81 -14.75
CA ILE A 109 7.67 -7.34 -13.39
C ILE A 109 6.20 -7.03 -13.09
N GLN A 110 5.78 -7.44 -11.91
CA GLN A 110 4.45 -7.23 -11.39
C GLN A 110 4.49 -6.20 -10.26
N ILE A 111 3.67 -5.18 -10.41
CA ILE A 111 3.41 -4.15 -9.40
C ILE A 111 1.95 -4.33 -8.99
N GLY A 112 1.67 -4.57 -7.70
CA GLY A 112 0.29 -4.91 -7.36
C GLY A 112 -0.05 -4.97 -5.87
N GLN A 113 -1.36 -4.98 -5.63
CA GLN A 113 -1.99 -5.21 -4.33
C GLN A 113 -2.90 -6.45 -4.45
N PRO A 114 -2.33 -7.67 -4.40
CA PRO A 114 -3.08 -8.90 -4.67
C PRO A 114 -3.91 -9.39 -3.48
N GLU A 115 -3.93 -8.66 -2.37
CA GLU A 115 -4.55 -9.05 -1.09
C GLU A 115 -6.00 -9.50 -1.25
N ALA A 116 -6.77 -8.83 -2.09
CA ALA A 116 -8.18 -9.19 -2.35
C ALA A 116 -8.37 -10.62 -2.86
N LYS A 117 -7.38 -11.17 -3.58
CA LYS A 117 -7.42 -12.55 -4.12
C LYS A 117 -7.35 -13.62 -3.05
N ILE A 118 -6.77 -13.29 -1.91
CA ILE A 118 -6.61 -14.20 -0.76
C ILE A 118 -7.50 -13.82 0.41
N GLY A 119 -8.51 -12.97 0.16
CA GLY A 119 -9.47 -12.57 1.17
C GLY A 119 -8.97 -11.53 2.17
N LEU A 120 -7.89 -10.80 1.84
CA LEU A 120 -7.33 -9.73 2.65
C LEU A 120 -7.49 -8.36 1.96
N ILE A 121 -7.08 -7.31 2.66
CA ILE A 121 -6.97 -5.96 2.10
C ILE A 121 -5.52 -5.47 2.22
N PRO A 122 -5.08 -4.49 1.42
CA PRO A 122 -3.86 -3.76 1.70
C PRO A 122 -3.94 -3.13 3.09
N GLY A 123 -3.03 -3.49 3.99
CA GLY A 123 -3.12 -3.12 5.41
C GLY A 123 -2.02 -2.16 5.88
N ALA A 124 -1.06 -1.84 5.01
CA ALA A 124 0.03 -0.93 5.33
C ALA A 124 -0.06 0.40 4.55
N GLY A 125 -1.29 0.84 4.29
CA GLY A 125 -1.61 2.12 3.67
C GLY A 125 -1.91 2.06 2.17
N GLY A 126 -2.01 0.89 1.57
CA GLY A 126 -2.25 0.74 0.13
C GLY A 126 -3.60 1.31 -0.29
N THR A 127 -4.68 1.08 0.46
CA THR A 127 -6.00 1.66 0.17
C THR A 127 -6.03 3.18 0.33
N GLN A 128 -5.04 3.75 1.00
CA GLN A 128 -4.96 5.17 1.28
C GLN A 128 -4.00 5.91 0.34
N ARG A 129 -2.82 5.32 0.04
CA ARG A 129 -1.79 5.95 -0.80
C ARG A 129 -2.09 5.83 -2.28
N VAL A 130 -2.58 4.67 -2.73
CA VAL A 130 -2.94 4.46 -4.15
C VAL A 130 -3.92 5.52 -4.66
N PRO A 131 -5.10 5.75 -4.02
CA PRO A 131 -6.03 6.76 -4.52
C PRO A 131 -5.51 8.19 -4.38
N ARG A 132 -4.61 8.47 -3.45
CA ARG A 132 -4.00 9.80 -3.29
C ARG A 132 -2.95 10.10 -4.36
N LEU A 133 -2.33 9.09 -4.94
CA LEU A 133 -1.40 9.23 -6.07
C LEU A 133 -2.14 9.19 -7.41
N ALA A 134 -2.94 8.18 -7.64
CA ALA A 134 -3.56 7.88 -8.93
C ALA A 134 -5.00 8.41 -9.09
N GLY A 135 -5.59 8.96 -8.03
CA GLY A 135 -7.02 9.25 -7.97
C GLY A 135 -7.87 8.00 -7.80
N VAL A 136 -9.17 8.18 -7.58
CA VAL A 136 -10.14 7.08 -7.62
C VAL A 136 -10.67 6.99 -9.04
N THR A 137 -10.17 6.04 -9.80
CA THR A 137 -10.51 5.78 -11.20
C THR A 137 -10.97 4.34 -11.37
N GLN A 138 -11.54 3.99 -12.53
CA GLN A 138 -11.90 2.61 -12.84
C GLN A 138 -10.68 1.67 -12.76
N ASP A 139 -9.52 2.13 -13.23
CA ASP A 139 -8.26 1.38 -13.15
C ASP A 139 -7.85 1.13 -11.70
N VAL A 140 -7.92 2.14 -10.83
CA VAL A 140 -7.59 2.04 -9.40
C VAL A 140 -8.59 1.13 -8.67
N MET A 141 -9.87 1.22 -8.97
CA MET A 141 -10.90 0.33 -8.42
C MET A 141 -10.64 -1.12 -8.83
N SER A 142 -10.34 -1.37 -10.11
CA SER A 142 -9.98 -2.71 -10.59
C SER A 142 -8.68 -3.22 -9.95
N PHE A 143 -7.66 -2.38 -9.87
CA PHE A 143 -6.36 -2.70 -9.27
C PHE A 143 -6.48 -3.17 -7.81
N LEU A 144 -7.28 -2.49 -7.00
CA LEU A 144 -7.44 -2.81 -5.58
C LEU A 144 -8.49 -3.91 -5.33
N LEU A 145 -9.64 -3.87 -6.01
CA LEU A 145 -10.75 -4.80 -5.75
C LEU A 145 -10.53 -6.18 -6.39
N ALA A 146 -9.94 -6.23 -7.57
CA ALA A 146 -9.61 -7.50 -8.24
C ALA A 146 -8.21 -8.00 -7.86
N GLY A 147 -7.33 -7.15 -7.32
CA GLY A 147 -5.97 -7.52 -6.94
C GLY A 147 -5.09 -7.92 -8.14
N ASN A 148 -5.39 -7.45 -9.34
CA ASN A 148 -4.60 -7.77 -10.52
C ASN A 148 -3.34 -6.92 -10.59
N PRO A 149 -2.15 -7.53 -10.65
CA PRO A 149 -0.92 -6.77 -10.79
C PRO A 149 -0.83 -6.16 -12.19
N ILE A 150 -0.05 -5.11 -12.30
CA ILE A 150 0.19 -4.33 -13.52
C ILE A 150 1.69 -4.28 -13.83
N THR A 151 2.05 -3.92 -15.07
CA THR A 151 3.44 -3.69 -15.46
C THR A 151 3.96 -2.36 -14.95
N PRO A 152 5.31 -2.16 -14.89
CA PRO A 152 5.89 -0.86 -14.53
C PRO A 152 5.39 0.31 -15.41
N LYS A 153 5.26 0.09 -16.72
CA LYS A 153 4.72 1.10 -17.66
C LYS A 153 3.27 1.49 -17.33
N LYS A 154 2.43 0.50 -17.00
CA LYS A 154 1.05 0.78 -16.60
C LYS A 154 1.02 1.51 -15.24
N ALA A 155 1.87 1.13 -14.29
CA ALA A 155 2.00 1.79 -13.00
C ALA A 155 2.47 3.26 -13.16
N LEU A 156 3.39 3.54 -14.09
CA LEU A 156 3.81 4.89 -14.47
C LEU A 156 2.62 5.68 -15.02
N SER A 157 1.87 5.11 -15.96
CA SER A 157 0.69 5.80 -16.55
C SER A 157 -0.42 6.08 -15.53
N MET A 158 -0.50 5.29 -14.47
CA MET A 158 -1.42 5.50 -13.34
C MET A 158 -0.88 6.48 -12.29
N GLY A 159 0.37 6.93 -12.37
CA GLY A 159 1.00 7.79 -11.37
C GLY A 159 1.45 7.07 -10.10
N LEU A 160 1.45 5.74 -10.08
CA LEU A 160 1.94 4.94 -8.94
C LEU A 160 3.47 4.84 -8.92
N ILE A 161 4.11 4.99 -10.07
CA ILE A 161 5.56 5.05 -10.25
C ILE A 161 5.89 6.37 -10.93
N ASN A 162 7.06 6.95 -10.62
CA ASN A 162 7.48 8.24 -11.14
C ASN A 162 8.35 8.11 -12.39
N GLU A 163 9.11 7.00 -12.50
CA GLU A 163 10.06 6.82 -13.60
C GLU A 163 10.25 5.33 -13.89
N VAL A 164 10.45 5.00 -15.17
CA VAL A 164 10.81 3.65 -15.63
C VAL A 164 12.11 3.76 -16.43
N VAL A 165 13.12 2.96 -16.07
CA VAL A 165 14.47 3.04 -16.62
C VAL A 165 15.03 1.67 -16.95
N GLU A 166 16.07 1.61 -17.77
CA GLU A 166 16.86 0.38 -17.95
C GLU A 166 17.47 -0.08 -16.63
N LYS A 167 17.60 -1.39 -16.43
CA LYS A 167 18.13 -2.00 -15.20
C LYS A 167 19.46 -1.40 -14.74
N LYS A 168 20.39 -1.15 -15.67
CA LYS A 168 21.71 -0.56 -15.35
C LYS A 168 21.63 0.85 -14.76
N ASN A 169 20.53 1.58 -15.02
CA ASN A 169 20.33 2.97 -14.61
C ASN A 169 19.49 3.10 -13.32
N LEU A 170 18.95 2.00 -12.76
CA LEU A 170 18.01 2.04 -11.66
C LEU A 170 18.53 2.81 -10.43
N ILE A 171 19.71 2.42 -9.95
CA ILE A 171 20.28 3.02 -8.74
C ILE A 171 20.79 4.45 -9.01
N SER A 172 21.32 4.73 -10.20
CA SER A 172 21.74 6.09 -10.56
C SER A 172 20.56 7.04 -10.67
N ALA A 173 19.43 6.62 -11.23
CA ALA A 173 18.19 7.39 -11.30
C ALA A 173 17.62 7.68 -9.89
N ALA A 174 17.58 6.66 -9.02
CA ALA A 174 17.15 6.84 -7.64
C ALA A 174 18.04 7.82 -6.86
N LYS A 175 19.36 7.71 -7.00
CA LYS A 175 20.33 8.65 -6.39
C LYS A 175 20.20 10.05 -6.96
N LYS A 176 19.98 10.17 -8.28
CA LYS A 176 19.82 11.45 -8.96
C LYS A 176 18.69 12.27 -8.35
N TYR A 177 17.52 11.66 -8.09
CA TYR A 177 16.42 12.37 -7.42
C TYR A 177 16.86 13.02 -6.10
N ILE A 178 17.62 12.31 -5.26
CA ILE A 178 18.10 12.82 -3.97
C ILE A 178 19.12 13.95 -4.17
N LEU A 179 20.08 13.75 -5.08
CA LEU A 179 21.16 14.70 -5.33
C LEU A 179 20.70 16.00 -6.00
N ASP A 180 19.65 15.93 -6.78
CA ASP A 180 19.00 17.10 -7.41
C ASP A 180 18.06 17.86 -6.44
N GLY A 181 18.06 17.52 -5.16
CA GLY A 181 17.23 18.19 -4.15
C GLY A 181 15.79 17.73 -4.15
N GLY A 182 15.55 16.46 -4.42
CA GLY A 182 14.22 15.85 -4.41
C GLY A 182 13.41 16.13 -3.15
N LYS A 183 12.12 16.37 -3.30
CA LYS A 183 11.21 16.70 -2.20
C LYS A 183 11.11 15.55 -1.19
N ALA A 184 11.13 15.89 0.10
CA ALA A 184 10.89 14.97 1.22
C ALA A 184 9.50 15.20 1.83
N ILE A 185 8.51 15.42 1.00
CA ILE A 185 7.12 15.62 1.38
C ILE A 185 6.21 14.86 0.42
N GLN A 186 5.23 14.17 0.95
CA GLN A 186 4.23 13.47 0.14
C GLN A 186 3.14 14.43 -0.34
N PRO A 187 2.49 14.19 -1.50
CA PRO A 187 1.46 15.07 -2.01
C PRO A 187 0.34 15.37 -1.01
N TRP A 188 -0.07 14.38 -0.23
CA TRP A 188 -1.12 14.51 0.79
C TRP A 188 -0.72 15.26 2.05
N ASP A 189 0.56 15.53 2.24
CA ASP A 189 1.10 16.36 3.33
C ASP A 189 1.36 17.80 2.87
N GLU A 190 1.25 18.09 1.57
CA GLU A 190 1.33 19.46 1.04
C GLU A 190 0.04 20.24 1.35
N LYS A 191 0.22 21.52 1.71
CA LYS A 191 -0.92 22.42 1.96
C LYS A 191 -1.78 22.55 0.71
N GLY A 192 -3.08 22.30 0.85
CA GLY A 192 -4.05 22.43 -0.24
C GLY A 192 -4.13 21.20 -1.15
N PHE A 193 -3.59 20.05 -0.72
CA PHE A 193 -3.73 18.79 -1.45
C PHE A 193 -5.19 18.52 -1.83
N ARG A 194 -5.39 18.09 -3.07
CA ARG A 194 -6.68 17.63 -3.58
C ARG A 194 -6.51 16.30 -4.27
N LEU A 195 -7.46 15.40 -4.04
CA LEU A 195 -7.47 14.11 -4.74
C LEU A 195 -7.47 14.32 -6.26
N PRO A 196 -6.60 13.62 -7.02
CA PRO A 196 -6.54 13.80 -8.48
C PRO A 196 -7.85 13.52 -9.20
N SER A 197 -8.69 12.63 -8.64
CA SER A 197 -10.03 12.31 -9.18
C SER A 197 -11.15 13.25 -8.69
N GLY A 198 -10.88 14.15 -7.75
CA GLY A 198 -11.88 14.86 -6.97
C GLY A 198 -12.44 14.03 -5.82
N ALA A 199 -13.03 14.71 -4.84
CA ALA A 199 -13.65 14.07 -3.69
C ALA A 199 -14.96 13.34 -4.08
N PRO A 200 -15.45 12.37 -3.28
CA PRO A 200 -16.66 11.61 -3.57
C PRO A 200 -17.92 12.45 -3.85
N TYR A 201 -18.03 13.60 -3.21
CA TYR A 201 -19.15 14.54 -3.35
C TYR A 201 -19.03 15.49 -4.55
N THR A 202 -17.95 15.43 -5.32
CA THR A 202 -17.82 16.19 -6.59
C THR A 202 -18.58 15.47 -7.71
N PRO A 203 -19.01 16.19 -8.79
CA PRO A 203 -19.69 15.55 -9.91
C PRO A 203 -18.92 14.34 -10.48
N LYS A 204 -17.60 14.45 -10.61
CA LYS A 204 -16.73 13.37 -11.08
C LYS A 204 -16.67 12.20 -10.08
N GLY A 205 -16.59 12.50 -8.79
CA GLY A 205 -16.63 11.49 -7.74
C GLY A 205 -17.97 10.76 -7.69
N MET A 206 -19.08 11.46 -7.76
CA MET A 206 -20.43 10.88 -7.76
C MET A 206 -20.64 9.86 -8.89
N MET A 207 -20.06 10.09 -10.09
CA MET A 207 -20.13 9.14 -11.20
C MET A 207 -19.45 7.81 -10.88
N ILE A 208 -18.35 7.83 -10.14
CA ILE A 208 -17.60 6.62 -9.74
C ILE A 208 -18.31 5.92 -8.58
N TRP A 209 -18.58 6.68 -7.52
CA TRP A 209 -19.10 6.12 -6.28
C TRP A 209 -20.57 5.69 -6.38
N GLY A 210 -21.37 6.34 -7.24
CA GLY A 210 -22.78 5.99 -7.46
C GLY A 210 -22.99 4.57 -7.98
N VAL A 211 -21.99 4.02 -8.69
CA VAL A 211 -22.06 2.66 -9.25
C VAL A 211 -21.12 1.66 -8.55
N ALA A 212 -20.24 2.13 -7.67
CA ALA A 212 -19.19 1.30 -7.08
C ALA A 212 -19.73 0.10 -6.32
N SER A 213 -20.72 0.29 -5.44
CA SER A 213 -21.30 -0.77 -4.62
C SER A 213 -22.08 -1.79 -5.45
N SER A 214 -22.83 -1.35 -6.45
CA SER A 214 -23.59 -2.25 -7.34
C SER A 214 -22.65 -3.05 -8.24
N SER A 215 -21.60 -2.42 -8.75
CA SER A 215 -20.55 -3.09 -9.55
C SER A 215 -19.80 -4.13 -8.71
N LEU A 216 -19.44 -3.79 -7.47
CA LEU A 216 -18.81 -4.73 -6.55
C LEU A 216 -19.73 -5.91 -6.22
N ARG A 217 -21.01 -5.65 -5.94
CA ARG A 217 -21.99 -6.71 -5.68
C ARG A 217 -22.16 -7.64 -6.88
N LYS A 218 -22.19 -7.10 -8.10
CA LYS A 218 -22.26 -7.90 -9.34
C LYS A 218 -21.01 -8.80 -9.50
N MET A 219 -19.85 -8.32 -9.10
CA MET A 219 -18.58 -9.06 -9.21
C MET A 219 -18.41 -10.12 -8.13
N SER A 220 -18.82 -9.83 -6.90
CA SER A 220 -18.56 -10.66 -5.71
C SER A 220 -19.78 -11.44 -5.19
N TYR A 221 -20.97 -11.12 -5.67
CA TYR A 221 -22.27 -11.59 -5.13
C TYR A 221 -22.44 -11.38 -3.61
N GLY A 222 -21.55 -10.55 -3.02
CA GLY A 222 -21.52 -10.29 -1.57
C GLY A 222 -20.81 -11.36 -0.74
N ASN A 223 -20.17 -12.35 -1.36
CA ASN A 223 -19.55 -13.49 -0.68
C ASN A 223 -18.13 -13.21 -0.15
N TYR A 224 -17.51 -12.13 -0.60
CA TYR A 224 -16.11 -11.83 -0.27
C TYR A 224 -16.02 -10.55 0.57
N PRO A 225 -15.74 -10.66 1.89
CA PRO A 225 -15.69 -9.52 2.81
C PRO A 225 -14.57 -8.54 2.49
N ALA A 226 -13.45 -9.02 1.95
CA ALA A 226 -12.27 -8.20 1.65
C ALA A 226 -12.59 -7.07 0.66
N GLN A 227 -13.28 -7.35 -0.43
CA GLN A 227 -13.61 -6.33 -1.44
C GLN A 227 -14.54 -5.25 -0.87
N ASN A 228 -15.50 -5.63 -0.03
CA ASN A 228 -16.35 -4.66 0.67
C ASN A 228 -15.54 -3.79 1.63
N ALA A 229 -14.60 -4.40 2.36
CA ALA A 229 -13.70 -3.69 3.27
C ALA A 229 -12.78 -2.72 2.52
N ILE A 230 -12.23 -3.12 1.35
CA ILE A 230 -11.44 -2.23 0.49
C ILE A 230 -12.28 -1.05 0.02
N LEU A 231 -13.50 -1.30 -0.47
CA LEU A 231 -14.39 -0.23 -0.94
C LEU A 231 -14.74 0.75 0.18
N SER A 232 -15.02 0.25 1.40
CA SER A 232 -15.27 1.08 2.58
C SER A 232 -14.03 1.89 2.98
N ALA A 233 -12.85 1.25 3.04
CA ALA A 233 -11.60 1.94 3.36
C ALA A 233 -11.26 3.05 2.36
N LEU A 234 -11.51 2.81 1.07
CA LEU A 234 -11.36 3.81 0.02
C LEU A 234 -12.34 4.97 0.22
N TYR A 235 -13.63 4.68 0.31
CA TYR A 235 -14.66 5.72 0.38
C TYR A 235 -14.52 6.61 1.60
N GLU A 236 -14.39 6.01 2.77
CA GLU A 236 -14.23 6.74 4.03
C GLU A 236 -12.87 7.45 4.10
N GLY A 237 -11.81 6.74 3.69
CA GLY A 237 -10.43 7.20 3.86
C GLY A 237 -10.06 8.38 2.97
N VAL A 238 -10.59 8.48 1.73
CA VAL A 238 -10.28 9.61 0.83
C VAL A 238 -10.94 10.92 1.25
N GLN A 239 -11.85 10.90 2.20
CA GLN A 239 -12.57 12.07 2.71
C GLN A 239 -11.92 12.71 3.94
N VAL A 240 -10.89 12.10 4.47
CA VAL A 240 -10.20 12.53 5.69
C VAL A 240 -8.69 12.65 5.46
N PRO A 241 -7.94 13.35 6.34
CA PRO A 241 -6.48 13.33 6.30
C PRO A 241 -5.92 11.90 6.34
N ILE A 242 -4.74 11.70 5.75
CA ILE A 242 -4.16 10.35 5.58
C ILE A 242 -4.06 9.57 6.90
N ASP A 243 -3.68 10.22 7.99
CA ASP A 243 -3.54 9.55 9.29
C ASP A 243 -4.87 9.01 9.83
N ALA A 244 -5.97 9.69 9.54
CA ALA A 244 -7.32 9.19 9.83
C ALA A 244 -7.70 8.06 8.87
N GLY A 245 -7.36 8.18 7.58
CA GLY A 245 -7.55 7.14 6.58
C GLY A 245 -6.83 5.85 6.93
N LEU A 246 -5.58 5.92 7.39
CA LEU A 246 -4.81 4.74 7.84
C LEU A 246 -5.47 4.04 9.04
N ARG A 247 -6.08 4.78 9.97
CA ARG A 247 -6.88 4.19 11.06
C ARG A 247 -8.16 3.51 10.55
N ILE A 248 -8.79 4.06 9.52
CA ILE A 248 -9.95 3.44 8.86
C ILE A 248 -9.52 2.14 8.19
N GLU A 249 -8.44 2.15 7.42
CA GLU A 249 -7.87 0.96 6.79
C GLU A 249 -7.54 -0.12 7.83
N ALA A 250 -6.86 0.24 8.92
CA ALA A 250 -6.51 -0.68 10.00
C ALA A 250 -7.75 -1.34 10.64
N ARG A 251 -8.85 -0.60 10.85
CA ARG A 251 -10.12 -1.16 11.32
C ARG A 251 -10.72 -2.15 10.30
N GLN A 252 -10.69 -1.81 9.02
CA GLN A 252 -11.19 -2.70 7.97
C GLN A 252 -10.32 -3.96 7.86
N MET A 253 -8.99 -3.84 7.97
CA MET A 253 -8.08 -4.99 7.98
C MET A 253 -8.35 -5.89 9.20
N THR A 254 -8.52 -5.30 10.38
CA THR A 254 -8.88 -6.05 11.60
C THR A 254 -10.19 -6.82 11.40
N LYS A 255 -11.22 -6.15 10.89
CA LYS A 255 -12.51 -6.78 10.59
C LYS A 255 -12.35 -7.97 9.65
N VAL A 256 -11.57 -7.83 8.59
CA VAL A 256 -11.35 -8.86 7.58
C VAL A 256 -10.56 -10.04 8.18
N LEU A 257 -9.52 -9.79 8.94
CA LEU A 257 -8.73 -10.84 9.60
C LEU A 257 -9.52 -11.62 10.66
N MET A 258 -10.54 -11.00 11.23
CA MET A 258 -11.46 -11.66 12.18
C MET A 258 -12.59 -12.43 11.48
N ASP A 259 -12.75 -12.29 10.16
CA ASP A 259 -13.83 -12.92 9.39
C ASP A 259 -13.46 -14.36 8.99
N PRO A 260 -14.30 -15.36 9.28
CA PRO A 260 -14.02 -16.75 8.93
C PRO A 260 -13.83 -17.00 7.42
N VAL A 261 -14.51 -16.25 6.55
CA VAL A 261 -14.34 -16.39 5.10
C VAL A 261 -12.93 -16.00 4.70
N SER A 262 -12.44 -14.88 5.20
CA SER A 262 -11.07 -14.40 4.93
C SER A 262 -10.02 -15.37 5.47
N GLN A 263 -10.21 -15.88 6.70
CA GLN A 263 -9.31 -16.87 7.30
C GLN A 263 -9.25 -18.16 6.45
N ASN A 264 -10.40 -18.64 6.00
CA ASN A 264 -10.46 -19.84 5.16
C ASN A 264 -9.84 -19.61 3.77
N MET A 265 -10.01 -18.41 3.18
CA MET A 265 -9.36 -18.06 1.93
C MET A 265 -7.83 -18.05 2.06
N VAL A 266 -7.28 -17.47 3.13
CA VAL A 266 -5.83 -17.50 3.38
C VAL A 266 -5.34 -18.93 3.50
N ARG A 267 -6.00 -19.76 4.33
CA ARG A 267 -5.62 -21.18 4.52
C ARG A 267 -5.70 -22.02 3.24
N SER A 268 -6.69 -21.75 2.39
CA SER A 268 -6.93 -22.58 1.19
C SER A 268 -6.15 -22.15 -0.03
N LEU A 269 -5.84 -20.85 -0.14
CA LEU A 269 -5.27 -20.28 -1.37
C LEU A 269 -3.79 -19.92 -1.22
N PHE A 270 -3.29 -19.84 0.00
CA PHE A 270 -1.93 -19.36 0.26
C PHE A 270 -1.09 -20.32 1.12
N VAL A 271 -1.65 -21.01 2.09
CA VAL A 271 -1.02 -22.01 2.96
C VAL A 271 -1.38 -23.42 2.51
#